data_04a0fe3bc2199260d181eb52de1e647b
#
_entry.id   04a0fe3bc2199260d181eb52de1e647b
#
_cell.length_a   1.000
_cell.length_b   1.000
_cell.length_c   1.000
_cell.angle_alpha   90.00
_cell.angle_beta   90.00
_cell.angle_gamma   90.00
#
_symmetry.space_group_name_H-M   'P 1'
#
loop_
_entity.id
_entity.type
_entity.pdbx_description
1 polymer ?
#
loop_
_entity_poly.entity_id
_entity_poly.type
_entity_poly.pdbx_seq_one_letter_code
_entity_poly.pdbx_strand_id
1 'polypeptide(L)'
;MQNRRDFLKTAAFAALGSGMVMNEALAAEKKRGAWFNVNRKSGVRAQMKLRFFPYELKLRHVFTVATYSRSTTPDVQVELEYDGVIGYGEASMPPYLQKELGTLDSVMAFLKKVQDTIGRFSDPFQMEDILAYIDSLSESDAAAKAAVDIALHDLVGKLLQAPWYKIWGLDKEKAPSTTFTIGIDTPDVVREKTKECADRFNILKVKLGGDNDKEMIETIRSVTSLPIAVDANQGWTDRQHALDEIHWLKEQGIVMVEQPMPKAQIDDIAWITQQSPLPIFADEGVQRLKDVPALKGAYTGINIKLMKCTGMREAWKMLNLARALDMKVMVGCMTETSCACSAAAQLSPAVDFADLDGNLLIANDRFRGMEVVKGKITLPDLPGIGVVINN
;
A
#
# COMPACT_ATOMS: atom_id res chain seq x y z
N MET A 1 -9.52 60.03 0.34
CA MET A 1 -10.57 59.25 -0.33
C MET A 1 -10.36 59.35 -1.84
N GLN A 2 -9.66 58.38 -2.44
CA GLN A 2 -9.49 58.31 -3.88
C GLN A 2 -10.77 57.82 -4.53
N ASN A 3 -11.25 58.57 -5.50
CA ASN A 3 -12.56 58.43 -6.11
C ASN A 3 -12.58 57.23 -7.07
N ARG A 4 -13.63 56.40 -7.03
CA ARG A 4 -13.85 55.23 -7.90
C ARG A 4 -13.63 55.49 -9.40
N ARG A 5 -13.76 56.73 -9.83
CA ARG A 5 -13.50 57.13 -11.23
C ARG A 5 -12.02 57.14 -11.62
N ASP A 6 -11.10 57.37 -10.68
CA ASP A 6 -9.66 57.39 -10.96
C ASP A 6 -9.10 55.97 -11.01
N PHE A 7 -9.66 55.00 -10.24
CA PHE A 7 -9.31 53.61 -10.32
C PHE A 7 -9.66 53.00 -11.70
N LEU A 8 -10.82 53.36 -12.26
CA LEU A 8 -11.25 52.88 -13.58
C LEU A 8 -10.45 53.48 -14.74
N LYS A 9 -9.89 54.69 -14.59
CA LYS A 9 -9.02 55.29 -15.61
C LYS A 9 -7.63 54.63 -15.62
N THR A 10 -7.09 54.27 -14.47
CA THR A 10 -5.81 53.57 -14.35
C THR A 10 -5.89 52.15 -14.89
N ALA A 11 -7.01 51.50 -14.71
CA ALA A 11 -7.28 50.16 -15.28
C ALA A 11 -7.42 50.17 -16.83
N ALA A 12 -7.94 51.25 -17.41
CA ALA A 12 -8.11 51.39 -18.86
C ALA A 12 -6.79 51.69 -19.60
N PHE A 13 -5.80 52.32 -18.95
CA PHE A 13 -4.47 52.57 -19.56
C PHE A 13 -3.53 51.37 -19.49
N ALA A 14 -3.72 50.45 -18.54
CA ALA A 14 -2.99 49.19 -18.49
C ALA A 14 -3.48 48.18 -19.56
N ALA A 15 -4.66 48.37 -20.15
CA ALA A 15 -5.24 47.47 -21.14
C ALA A 15 -4.74 47.68 -22.59
N LEU A 16 -4.06 48.80 -22.89
CA LEU A 16 -3.59 49.13 -24.25
C LEU A 16 -2.12 48.73 -24.51
N GLY A 17 -1.38 48.34 -23.47
CA GLY A 17 -0.01 47.81 -23.59
C GLY A 17 0.08 46.29 -23.57
N SER A 18 -1.02 45.53 -23.41
CA SER A 18 -1.03 44.11 -23.13
C SER A 18 -1.57 43.19 -24.26
N GLY A 19 -1.77 43.73 -25.47
CA GLY A 19 -2.26 42.94 -26.58
C GLY A 19 -1.35 41.76 -26.97
N MET A 20 -0.05 41.88 -26.78
CA MET A 20 0.89 40.77 -26.99
C MET A 20 0.92 39.79 -25.82
N VAL A 21 0.88 40.28 -24.59
CA VAL A 21 0.89 39.44 -23.38
C VAL A 21 -0.42 38.69 -23.19
N MET A 22 -1.56 39.29 -23.55
CA MET A 22 -2.85 38.59 -23.57
C MET A 22 -2.92 37.50 -24.65
N ASN A 23 -2.32 37.69 -25.81
CA ASN A 23 -2.27 36.65 -26.85
C ASN A 23 -1.36 35.48 -26.43
N GLU A 24 -0.25 35.72 -25.76
CA GLU A 24 0.59 34.67 -25.20
C GLU A 24 -0.08 33.96 -24.02
N ALA A 25 -0.77 34.68 -23.12
CA ALA A 25 -1.54 34.09 -22.03
C ALA A 25 -2.74 33.27 -22.55
N LEU A 26 -3.48 33.76 -23.55
CA LEU A 26 -4.56 33.03 -24.23
C LEU A 26 -4.05 31.84 -25.06
N ALA A 27 -2.85 31.94 -25.64
CA ALA A 27 -2.19 30.83 -26.31
C ALA A 27 -1.65 29.79 -25.30
N ALA A 28 -1.19 30.25 -24.13
CA ALA A 28 -0.82 29.38 -23.02
C ALA A 28 -2.05 28.71 -22.36
N GLU A 29 -3.17 29.44 -22.23
CA GLU A 29 -4.44 28.90 -21.76
C GLU A 29 -5.06 27.91 -22.78
N LYS A 30 -4.97 28.20 -24.08
CA LYS A 30 -5.33 27.22 -25.13
C LYS A 30 -4.41 26.00 -25.13
N LYS A 31 -3.12 26.15 -24.83
CA LYS A 31 -2.21 25.01 -24.59
C LYS A 31 -2.53 24.28 -23.28
N ARG A 32 -2.94 24.97 -22.21
CA ARG A 32 -3.41 24.36 -20.96
C ARG A 32 -4.75 23.66 -21.10
N GLY A 33 -5.68 24.19 -21.92
CA GLY A 33 -6.93 23.54 -22.26
C GLY A 33 -6.79 22.29 -23.13
N ALA A 34 -5.60 22.06 -23.73
CA ALA A 34 -5.29 20.82 -24.45
C ALA A 34 -5.07 19.60 -23.53
N TRP A 35 -5.02 19.79 -22.21
CA TRP A 35 -4.84 18.69 -21.24
C TRP A 35 -6.06 17.76 -21.14
N PHE A 36 -7.24 18.21 -21.57
CA PHE A 36 -8.47 17.38 -21.59
C PHE A 36 -8.92 17.01 -23.02
N ASN A 37 -8.19 17.37 -24.05
CA ASN A 37 -8.39 16.81 -25.39
C ASN A 37 -7.61 15.49 -25.51
N VAL A 38 -8.09 14.45 -24.83
CA VAL A 38 -7.92 13.09 -25.32
C VAL A 38 -8.43 13.13 -26.75
N ASN A 39 -7.57 12.94 -27.75
CA ASN A 39 -7.90 12.95 -29.17
C ASN A 39 -9.04 11.94 -29.42
N ARG A 40 -10.29 12.38 -29.30
CA ARG A 40 -11.47 11.58 -29.67
C ARG A 40 -11.47 11.45 -31.18
N LYS A 41 -10.63 10.56 -31.69
CA LYS A 41 -10.79 10.01 -33.04
C LYS A 41 -11.98 9.08 -32.99
N SER A 42 -13.05 9.43 -33.70
CA SER A 42 -14.31 8.72 -33.89
C SER A 42 -15.35 8.88 -32.77
N GLY A 43 -16.62 9.03 -33.18
CA GLY A 43 -17.81 9.23 -32.33
C GLY A 43 -18.23 8.01 -31.46
N VAL A 44 -17.35 7.04 -31.26
CA VAL A 44 -17.57 5.88 -30.39
C VAL A 44 -16.98 6.25 -29.02
N ARG A 45 -17.79 6.22 -27.95
CA ARG A 45 -17.30 6.38 -26.59
C ARG A 45 -16.33 5.24 -26.28
N ALA A 46 -15.12 5.57 -25.81
CA ALA A 46 -14.20 4.56 -25.32
C ALA A 46 -14.86 3.81 -24.15
N GLN A 47 -14.63 2.51 -24.09
CA GLN A 47 -15.14 1.66 -23.01
C GLN A 47 -13.94 1.06 -22.27
N MET A 48 -14.06 0.91 -20.97
CA MET A 48 -13.07 0.18 -20.19
C MET A 48 -13.14 -1.31 -20.53
N LYS A 49 -11.97 -1.93 -20.64
CA LYS A 49 -11.80 -3.36 -20.89
C LYS A 49 -10.85 -3.93 -19.87
N LEU A 50 -11.25 -5.00 -19.23
CA LEU A 50 -10.43 -5.72 -18.24
C LEU A 50 -9.87 -6.99 -18.88
N ARG A 51 -8.58 -7.23 -18.68
CA ARG A 51 -7.90 -8.51 -18.92
C ARG A 51 -7.25 -8.98 -17.62
N PHE A 52 -7.20 -10.27 -17.40
CA PHE A 52 -6.55 -10.84 -16.23
C PHE A 52 -6.05 -12.24 -16.54
N PHE A 53 -5.01 -12.66 -15.84
CA PHE A 53 -4.43 -13.98 -16.01
C PHE A 53 -3.74 -14.43 -14.71
N PRO A 54 -3.77 -15.74 -14.41
CA PRO A 54 -3.10 -16.27 -13.24
C PRO A 54 -1.58 -16.10 -13.37
N TYR A 55 -0.95 -15.84 -12.24
CA TYR A 55 0.49 -15.72 -12.09
C TYR A 55 0.93 -16.42 -10.81
N GLU A 56 2.09 -17.05 -10.80
CA GLU A 56 2.65 -17.66 -9.60
C GLU A 56 3.92 -16.92 -9.21
N LEU A 57 3.91 -16.30 -8.03
CA LEU A 57 5.08 -15.67 -7.46
C LEU A 57 6.01 -16.75 -6.91
N LYS A 58 7.26 -16.77 -7.38
CA LYS A 58 8.32 -17.68 -6.92
C LYS A 58 9.16 -16.98 -5.88
N LEU A 59 9.18 -17.50 -4.66
CA LEU A 59 9.96 -16.92 -3.58
C LEU A 59 11.46 -17.24 -3.78
N ARG A 60 12.31 -16.29 -3.41
CA ARG A 60 13.78 -16.49 -3.44
C ARG A 60 14.23 -17.51 -2.40
N HIS A 61 13.55 -17.54 -1.26
CA HIS A 61 13.77 -18.48 -0.15
C HIS A 61 12.41 -18.98 0.34
N VAL A 62 12.40 -20.14 0.99
CA VAL A 62 11.21 -20.59 1.72
C VAL A 62 10.86 -19.53 2.76
N PHE A 63 9.60 -19.12 2.78
CA PHE A 63 9.07 -18.14 3.72
C PHE A 63 8.20 -18.82 4.76
N THR A 64 8.62 -18.71 6.02
CA THR A 64 7.95 -19.32 7.16
C THR A 64 7.37 -18.24 8.10
N VAL A 65 6.09 -18.38 8.41
CA VAL A 65 5.40 -17.70 9.51
C VAL A 65 5.00 -18.73 10.55
N ALA A 66 4.51 -18.31 11.71
CA ALA A 66 4.20 -19.20 12.84
C ALA A 66 3.38 -20.45 12.47
N THR A 67 2.53 -20.38 11.43
CA THR A 67 1.57 -21.44 11.09
C THR A 67 1.76 -22.07 9.71
N TYR A 68 2.65 -21.52 8.86
CA TYR A 68 2.74 -21.94 7.46
C TYR A 68 4.10 -21.66 6.81
N SER A 69 4.56 -22.59 5.96
CA SER A 69 5.77 -22.42 5.12
C SER A 69 5.42 -22.58 3.64
N ARG A 70 6.03 -21.76 2.76
CA ARG A 70 5.80 -21.81 1.31
C ARG A 70 7.02 -21.36 0.51
N SER A 71 7.08 -21.83 -0.75
CA SER A 71 8.06 -21.38 -1.78
C SER A 71 7.41 -20.63 -2.93
N THR A 72 6.08 -20.60 -3.00
CA THR A 72 5.31 -19.86 -4.01
C THR A 72 4.11 -19.16 -3.38
N THR A 73 3.55 -18.19 -4.11
CA THR A 73 2.28 -17.54 -3.72
C THR A 73 1.41 -17.41 -4.98
N PRO A 74 0.15 -17.89 -4.97
CA PRO A 74 -0.79 -17.63 -6.02
C PRO A 74 -1.04 -16.13 -6.20
N ASP A 75 -1.13 -15.70 -7.45
CA ASP A 75 -1.33 -14.32 -7.84
C ASP A 75 -2.19 -14.23 -9.10
N VAL A 76 -2.86 -13.10 -9.33
CA VAL A 76 -3.52 -12.78 -10.57
C VAL A 76 -3.17 -11.36 -11.00
N GLN A 77 -2.63 -11.24 -12.20
CA GLN A 77 -2.30 -9.96 -12.82
C GLN A 77 -3.52 -9.40 -13.55
N VAL A 78 -3.75 -8.10 -13.43
CA VAL A 78 -4.88 -7.39 -14.03
C VAL A 78 -4.40 -6.23 -14.89
N GLU A 79 -5.03 -6.08 -16.05
CA GLU A 79 -4.85 -4.98 -16.99
C GLU A 79 -6.20 -4.32 -17.25
N LEU A 80 -6.33 -3.04 -16.95
CA LEU A 80 -7.53 -2.24 -17.25
C LEU A 80 -7.20 -1.22 -18.34
N GLU A 81 -7.80 -1.38 -19.51
CA GLU A 81 -7.59 -0.53 -20.68
C GLU A 81 -8.71 0.49 -20.86
N TYR A 82 -8.35 1.73 -21.15
CA TYR A 82 -9.25 2.78 -21.59
C TYR A 82 -8.52 3.72 -22.57
N ASP A 83 -9.10 3.89 -23.76
CA ASP A 83 -8.58 4.78 -24.83
C ASP A 83 -7.09 4.54 -25.15
N GLY A 84 -6.67 3.27 -25.17
CA GLY A 84 -5.30 2.85 -25.47
C GLY A 84 -4.31 3.00 -24.30
N VAL A 85 -4.75 3.48 -23.14
CA VAL A 85 -3.95 3.53 -21.92
C VAL A 85 -4.27 2.31 -21.06
N ILE A 86 -3.23 1.66 -20.52
CA ILE A 86 -3.36 0.45 -19.68
C ILE A 86 -2.92 0.77 -18.26
N GLY A 87 -3.81 0.53 -17.31
CA GLY A 87 -3.52 0.47 -15.89
C GLY A 87 -3.28 -0.97 -15.44
N TYR A 88 -2.31 -1.18 -14.55
CA TYR A 88 -1.92 -2.48 -14.02
C TYR A 88 -2.38 -2.66 -12.59
N GLY A 89 -2.76 -3.88 -12.24
CA GLY A 89 -3.15 -4.29 -10.90
C GLY A 89 -2.77 -5.74 -10.62
N GLU A 90 -2.86 -6.12 -9.38
CA GLU A 90 -2.39 -7.42 -8.88
C GLU A 90 -3.23 -7.89 -7.72
N ALA A 91 -3.55 -9.20 -7.67
CA ALA A 91 -4.19 -9.87 -6.56
C ALA A 91 -3.28 -10.96 -6.00
N SER A 92 -2.56 -10.68 -4.93
CA SER A 92 -1.75 -11.68 -4.23
C SER A 92 -2.56 -12.38 -3.14
N MET A 93 -2.48 -13.72 -3.12
CA MET A 93 -3.31 -14.57 -2.26
C MET A 93 -2.46 -15.59 -1.49
N PRO A 94 -1.71 -15.18 -0.44
CA PRO A 94 -1.01 -16.14 0.40
C PRO A 94 -1.97 -17.25 0.91
N PRO A 95 -1.64 -18.54 0.79
CA PRO A 95 -2.58 -19.63 1.03
C PRO A 95 -3.19 -19.67 2.44
N TYR A 96 -2.49 -19.15 3.44
CA TYR A 96 -3.00 -19.10 4.83
C TYR A 96 -4.00 -17.96 5.08
N LEU A 97 -4.24 -17.08 4.08
CA LEU A 97 -5.18 -15.94 4.15
C LEU A 97 -6.35 -16.10 3.14
N GLN A 98 -6.57 -17.28 2.59
CA GLN A 98 -7.61 -17.51 1.55
C GLN A 98 -9.02 -17.14 2.01
N LYS A 99 -9.31 -17.27 3.30
CA LYS A 99 -10.62 -16.92 3.86
C LYS A 99 -10.91 -15.41 3.70
N GLU A 100 -9.91 -14.59 3.87
CA GLU A 100 -10.01 -13.14 3.79
C GLU A 100 -9.80 -12.60 2.37
N LEU A 101 -8.83 -13.15 1.65
CA LEU A 101 -8.36 -12.62 0.37
C LEU A 101 -9.03 -13.26 -0.85
N GLY A 102 -9.56 -14.48 -0.68
CA GLY A 102 -10.07 -15.31 -1.76
C GLY A 102 -9.09 -16.42 -2.16
N THR A 103 -9.58 -17.41 -2.87
CA THR A 103 -8.79 -18.44 -3.52
C THR A 103 -8.51 -18.05 -4.97
N LEU A 104 -7.56 -18.71 -5.64
CA LEU A 104 -7.31 -18.46 -7.07
C LEU A 104 -8.60 -18.60 -7.89
N ASP A 105 -9.38 -19.63 -7.64
CA ASP A 105 -10.62 -19.88 -8.37
C ASP A 105 -11.69 -18.80 -8.11
N SER A 106 -11.87 -18.38 -6.84
CA SER A 106 -12.84 -17.35 -6.50
C SER A 106 -12.44 -15.98 -7.06
N VAL A 107 -11.16 -15.64 -6.99
CA VAL A 107 -10.59 -14.40 -7.57
C VAL A 107 -10.76 -14.38 -9.09
N MET A 108 -10.45 -15.48 -9.78
CA MET A 108 -10.66 -15.60 -11.23
C MET A 108 -12.14 -15.47 -11.60
N ALA A 109 -13.04 -16.11 -10.85
CA ALA A 109 -14.48 -16.01 -11.06
C ALA A 109 -15.01 -14.60 -10.80
N PHE A 110 -14.51 -13.91 -9.76
CA PHE A 110 -14.85 -12.52 -9.47
C PHE A 110 -14.38 -11.59 -10.61
N LEU A 111 -13.12 -11.70 -11.03
CA LEU A 111 -12.58 -10.88 -12.11
C LEU A 111 -13.30 -11.12 -13.45
N LYS A 112 -13.81 -12.33 -13.67
CA LYS A 112 -14.67 -12.60 -14.83
C LYS A 112 -15.98 -11.80 -14.78
N LYS A 113 -16.64 -11.72 -13.61
CA LYS A 113 -17.83 -10.88 -13.44
C LYS A 113 -17.51 -9.39 -13.70
N VAL A 114 -16.37 -8.92 -13.21
CA VAL A 114 -15.91 -7.54 -13.46
C VAL A 114 -15.66 -7.33 -14.96
N GLN A 115 -14.96 -8.24 -15.63
CA GLN A 115 -14.68 -8.18 -17.06
C GLN A 115 -15.97 -8.03 -17.88
N ASP A 116 -17.01 -8.78 -17.52
CA ASP A 116 -18.29 -8.76 -18.24
C ASP A 116 -19.11 -7.49 -17.99
N THR A 117 -18.79 -6.72 -16.97
CA THR A 117 -19.62 -5.59 -16.52
C THR A 117 -18.91 -4.24 -16.51
N ILE A 118 -17.59 -4.18 -16.49
CA ILE A 118 -16.81 -2.94 -16.37
C ILE A 118 -17.05 -1.96 -17.52
N GLY A 119 -17.33 -2.47 -18.71
CA GLY A 119 -17.62 -1.67 -19.90
C GLY A 119 -18.88 -0.81 -19.82
N ARG A 120 -19.73 -1.01 -18.79
CA ARG A 120 -20.89 -0.14 -18.51
C ARG A 120 -20.50 1.28 -18.07
N PHE A 121 -19.31 1.44 -17.53
CA PHE A 121 -18.77 2.73 -17.13
C PHE A 121 -17.98 3.34 -18.30
N SER A 122 -18.39 4.53 -18.72
CA SER A 122 -17.81 5.22 -19.87
C SER A 122 -16.74 6.24 -19.51
N ASP A 123 -16.52 6.46 -18.19
CA ASP A 123 -15.58 7.44 -17.68
C ASP A 123 -14.81 6.86 -16.47
N PRO A 124 -13.49 6.56 -16.63
CA PRO A 124 -12.69 6.01 -15.54
C PRO A 124 -12.50 6.97 -14.37
N PHE A 125 -12.77 8.27 -14.52
CA PHE A 125 -12.68 9.24 -13.44
C PHE A 125 -13.83 9.13 -12.42
N GLN A 126 -14.90 8.39 -12.74
CA GLN A 126 -15.98 8.06 -11.79
C GLN A 126 -15.55 6.94 -10.82
N MET A 127 -14.35 7.07 -10.24
CA MET A 127 -13.70 6.02 -9.44
C MET A 127 -14.55 5.59 -8.24
N GLU A 128 -15.20 6.52 -7.54
CA GLU A 128 -16.02 6.17 -6.36
C GLU A 128 -17.19 5.26 -6.74
N ASP A 129 -17.91 5.57 -7.84
CA ASP A 129 -19.04 4.78 -8.30
C ASP A 129 -18.61 3.42 -8.84
N ILE A 130 -17.50 3.41 -9.60
CA ILE A 130 -16.91 2.17 -10.16
C ILE A 130 -16.50 1.24 -9.02
N LEU A 131 -15.72 1.73 -8.06
CA LEU A 131 -15.18 0.92 -6.98
C LEU A 131 -16.25 0.52 -5.96
N ALA A 132 -17.26 1.36 -5.73
CA ALA A 132 -18.42 0.96 -4.94
C ALA A 132 -19.21 -0.17 -5.61
N TYR A 133 -19.40 -0.10 -6.93
CA TYR A 133 -20.01 -1.20 -7.68
C TYR A 133 -19.18 -2.48 -7.60
N ILE A 134 -17.85 -2.40 -7.82
CA ILE A 134 -16.94 -3.55 -7.70
C ILE A 134 -17.03 -4.18 -6.31
N ASP A 135 -17.03 -3.36 -5.25
CA ASP A 135 -17.12 -3.85 -3.87
C ASP A 135 -18.45 -4.57 -3.60
N SER A 136 -19.54 -4.13 -4.23
CA SER A 136 -20.88 -4.72 -4.07
C SER A 136 -21.05 -6.10 -4.74
N LEU A 137 -20.13 -6.53 -5.62
CA LEU A 137 -20.23 -7.80 -6.34
C LEU A 137 -19.99 -9.04 -5.47
N SER A 138 -19.33 -8.89 -4.33
CA SER A 138 -19.06 -9.98 -3.38
C SER A 138 -18.75 -9.38 -2.01
N GLU A 139 -19.05 -10.10 -0.93
CA GLU A 139 -18.60 -9.77 0.44
C GLU A 139 -17.17 -10.23 0.72
N SER A 140 -16.65 -11.17 -0.08
CA SER A 140 -15.30 -11.74 -0.04
C SER A 140 -14.41 -11.21 -1.17
N ASP A 141 -13.36 -11.95 -1.51
CA ASP A 141 -12.46 -11.71 -2.64
C ASP A 141 -11.74 -10.35 -2.58
N ALA A 142 -11.27 -9.98 -1.39
CA ALA A 142 -10.65 -8.68 -1.16
C ALA A 142 -9.43 -8.43 -2.08
N ALA A 143 -8.62 -9.46 -2.37
CA ALA A 143 -7.48 -9.34 -3.27
C ALA A 143 -7.92 -9.04 -4.72
N ALA A 144 -9.01 -9.64 -5.21
CA ALA A 144 -9.53 -9.34 -6.55
C ALA A 144 -10.03 -7.90 -6.67
N LYS A 145 -10.71 -7.39 -5.63
CA LYS A 145 -11.14 -6.00 -5.55
C LYS A 145 -9.95 -5.05 -5.53
N ALA A 146 -8.91 -5.38 -4.75
CA ALA A 146 -7.66 -4.63 -4.70
C ALA A 146 -6.99 -4.55 -6.08
N ALA A 147 -6.95 -5.66 -6.83
CA ALA A 147 -6.37 -5.68 -8.17
C ALA A 147 -7.09 -4.73 -9.13
N VAL A 148 -8.42 -4.69 -9.10
CA VAL A 148 -9.20 -3.76 -9.94
C VAL A 148 -9.02 -2.31 -9.49
N ASP A 149 -9.01 -2.06 -8.19
CA ASP A 149 -8.77 -0.74 -7.61
C ASP A 149 -7.38 -0.20 -8.00
N ILE A 150 -6.32 -1.00 -7.82
CA ILE A 150 -4.95 -0.64 -8.19
C ILE A 150 -4.86 -0.35 -9.70
N ALA A 151 -5.47 -1.21 -10.55
CA ALA A 151 -5.46 -1.02 -12.00
C ALA A 151 -6.20 0.27 -12.40
N LEU A 152 -7.30 0.61 -11.75
CA LEU A 152 -8.03 1.85 -12.00
C LEU A 152 -7.23 3.08 -11.55
N HIS A 153 -6.58 3.02 -10.38
CA HIS A 153 -5.69 4.09 -9.92
C HIS A 153 -4.51 4.29 -10.88
N ASP A 154 -3.88 3.21 -11.33
CA ASP A 154 -2.78 3.30 -12.29
C ASP A 154 -3.25 3.91 -13.62
N LEU A 155 -4.39 3.46 -14.13
CA LEU A 155 -5.00 4.00 -15.33
C LEU A 155 -5.30 5.51 -15.21
N VAL A 156 -6.00 5.91 -14.15
CA VAL A 156 -6.40 7.32 -13.93
C VAL A 156 -5.16 8.21 -13.73
N GLY A 157 -4.19 7.77 -12.95
CA GLY A 157 -2.94 8.52 -12.77
C GLY A 157 -2.15 8.67 -14.07
N LYS A 158 -2.15 7.66 -14.96
CA LYS A 158 -1.57 7.74 -16.30
C LYS A 158 -2.33 8.70 -17.19
N LEU A 159 -3.66 8.70 -17.17
CA LEU A 159 -4.49 9.67 -17.88
C LEU A 159 -4.24 11.10 -17.39
N LEU A 160 -4.02 11.30 -16.09
CA LEU A 160 -3.67 12.58 -15.48
C LEU A 160 -2.18 12.94 -15.66
N GLN A 161 -1.35 12.02 -16.15
CA GLN A 161 0.10 12.15 -16.26
C GLN A 161 0.78 12.52 -14.93
N ALA A 162 0.28 11.99 -13.82
CA ALA A 162 0.78 12.26 -12.48
C ALA A 162 0.80 10.99 -11.61
N PRO A 163 1.81 10.83 -10.75
CA PRO A 163 1.81 9.77 -9.73
C PRO A 163 0.84 10.11 -8.59
N TRP A 164 0.31 9.08 -7.93
CA TRP A 164 -0.72 9.25 -6.91
C TRP A 164 -0.25 10.02 -5.68
N TYR A 165 1.00 9.87 -5.25
CA TYR A 165 1.50 10.68 -4.14
C TYR A 165 1.39 12.19 -4.43
N LYS A 166 1.62 12.63 -5.68
CA LYS A 166 1.41 14.03 -6.10
C LYS A 166 -0.06 14.42 -6.15
N ILE A 167 -0.92 13.52 -6.63
CA ILE A 167 -2.38 13.75 -6.68
C ILE A 167 -2.93 13.95 -5.25
N TRP A 168 -2.42 13.19 -4.28
CA TRP A 168 -2.75 13.36 -2.87
C TRP A 168 -2.03 14.52 -2.17
N GLY A 169 -1.15 15.25 -2.87
CA GLY A 169 -0.42 16.39 -2.31
C GLY A 169 0.70 15.99 -1.34
N LEU A 170 1.24 14.78 -1.48
CA LEU A 170 2.27 14.25 -0.60
C LEU A 170 3.68 14.56 -1.14
N ASP A 171 4.62 14.73 -0.21
CA ASP A 171 6.04 14.88 -0.50
C ASP A 171 6.74 13.52 -0.40
N LYS A 172 7.19 12.96 -1.53
CA LYS A 172 7.82 11.63 -1.60
C LYS A 172 9.08 11.51 -0.72
N GLU A 173 9.75 12.61 -0.43
CA GLU A 173 10.94 12.60 0.43
C GLU A 173 10.63 12.27 1.89
N LYS A 174 9.36 12.35 2.29
CA LYS A 174 8.88 11.95 3.61
C LYS A 174 8.59 10.46 3.74
N ALA A 175 8.70 9.68 2.65
CA ALA A 175 8.56 8.24 2.73
C ALA A 175 9.54 7.64 3.74
N PRO A 176 9.09 6.78 4.68
CA PRO A 176 9.96 6.15 5.67
C PRO A 176 10.86 5.09 5.02
N SER A 177 11.82 4.59 5.78
CA SER A 177 12.50 3.35 5.43
C SER A 177 11.51 2.18 5.52
N THR A 178 11.61 1.24 4.57
CA THR A 178 10.88 -0.04 4.70
C THR A 178 11.64 -0.98 5.62
N THR A 179 10.91 -1.82 6.34
CA THR A 179 11.48 -2.98 6.99
C THR A 179 11.94 -4.01 5.95
N PHE A 180 12.81 -4.92 6.37
CA PHE A 180 13.12 -6.17 5.65
C PHE A 180 12.82 -7.33 6.57
N THR A 181 12.03 -8.30 6.09
CA THR A 181 11.47 -9.36 6.92
C THR A 181 12.43 -10.54 7.05
N ILE A 182 12.74 -10.90 8.30
CA ILE A 182 13.41 -12.13 8.69
C ILE A 182 12.35 -13.09 9.24
N GLY A 183 12.09 -14.17 8.50
CA GLY A 183 11.17 -15.23 8.92
C GLY A 183 11.77 -16.10 10.03
N ILE A 184 10.91 -16.90 10.68
CA ILE A 184 11.32 -17.87 11.70
C ILE A 184 12.20 -18.94 11.04
N ASP A 185 13.40 -19.17 11.61
CA ASP A 185 14.37 -20.14 11.10
C ASP A 185 15.34 -20.56 12.21
N THR A 186 16.30 -21.42 11.89
CA THR A 186 17.39 -21.77 12.81
C THR A 186 18.34 -20.59 13.06
N PRO A 187 19.03 -20.51 14.21
CA PRO A 187 19.93 -19.40 14.54
C PRO A 187 21.01 -19.15 13.47
N ASP A 188 21.55 -20.19 12.86
CA ASP A 188 22.58 -20.03 11.82
C ASP A 188 22.03 -19.39 10.56
N VAL A 189 20.85 -19.80 10.11
CA VAL A 189 20.16 -19.19 8.96
C VAL A 189 19.76 -17.74 9.25
N VAL A 190 19.23 -17.47 10.44
CA VAL A 190 18.88 -16.12 10.90
C VAL A 190 20.11 -15.22 10.90
N ARG A 191 21.25 -15.71 11.42
CA ARG A 191 22.52 -14.97 11.45
C ARG A 191 23.00 -14.59 10.06
N GLU A 192 22.98 -15.54 9.13
CA GLU A 192 23.42 -15.26 7.74
C GLU A 192 22.45 -14.29 7.04
N LYS A 193 21.14 -14.49 7.12
CA LYS A 193 20.15 -13.55 6.58
C LYS A 193 20.33 -12.14 7.17
N THR A 194 20.61 -12.03 8.46
CA THR A 194 20.84 -10.73 9.11
C THR A 194 22.09 -10.05 8.56
N LYS A 195 23.21 -10.78 8.37
CA LYS A 195 24.43 -10.22 7.76
C LYS A 195 24.19 -9.71 6.33
N GLU A 196 23.42 -10.45 5.52
CA GLU A 196 23.11 -10.07 4.13
C GLU A 196 22.30 -8.79 4.02
N CYS A 197 21.45 -8.48 5.00
CA CYS A 197 20.54 -7.34 4.95
C CYS A 197 20.97 -6.14 5.82
N ALA A 198 21.81 -6.32 6.83
CA ALA A 198 22.15 -5.28 7.81
C ALA A 198 22.76 -4.01 7.19
N ASP A 199 23.56 -4.13 6.12
CA ASP A 199 24.15 -2.98 5.42
C ASP A 199 23.23 -2.35 4.37
N ARG A 200 22.08 -2.98 4.09
CA ARG A 200 21.16 -2.58 3.02
C ARG A 200 19.90 -1.91 3.52
N PHE A 201 19.50 -2.19 4.76
CA PHE A 201 18.28 -1.71 5.37
C PHE A 201 18.55 -0.92 6.65
N ASN A 202 17.61 -0.04 7.01
CA ASN A 202 17.71 0.81 8.20
C ASN A 202 16.87 0.28 9.37
N ILE A 203 16.00 -0.68 9.11
CA ILE A 203 15.12 -1.32 10.08
C ILE A 203 14.81 -2.74 9.58
N LEU A 204 14.79 -3.69 10.50
CA LEU A 204 14.42 -5.08 10.22
C LEU A 204 13.02 -5.38 10.78
N LYS A 205 12.31 -6.32 10.16
CA LYS A 205 11.09 -6.93 10.74
C LYS A 205 11.39 -8.38 11.07
N VAL A 206 11.03 -8.82 12.26
CA VAL A 206 11.29 -10.18 12.72
C VAL A 206 9.97 -10.86 13.05
N LYS A 207 9.74 -12.02 12.45
CA LYS A 207 8.59 -12.87 12.77
C LYS A 207 8.86 -13.61 14.07
N LEU A 208 7.91 -13.49 15.01
CA LEU A 208 7.90 -14.11 16.33
C LEU A 208 6.59 -14.90 16.53
N GLY A 209 6.31 -15.31 17.75
CA GLY A 209 5.09 -16.03 18.15
C GLY A 209 5.33 -17.53 18.33
N GLY A 210 6.58 -17.94 18.48
CA GLY A 210 7.00 -19.31 18.75
C GLY A 210 7.79 -19.46 20.05
N ASP A 211 8.27 -20.67 20.30
CA ASP A 211 9.03 -21.00 21.52
C ASP A 211 10.48 -20.46 21.49
N ASN A 212 10.97 -20.03 20.31
CA ASN A 212 12.34 -19.58 20.10
C ASN A 212 12.47 -18.06 19.91
N ASP A 213 11.47 -17.29 20.29
CA ASP A 213 11.40 -15.83 20.08
C ASP A 213 12.64 -15.10 20.62
N LYS A 214 13.06 -15.43 21.85
CA LYS A 214 14.24 -14.82 22.48
C LYS A 214 15.52 -15.17 21.75
N GLU A 215 15.72 -16.44 21.40
CA GLU A 215 16.87 -16.90 20.64
C GLU A 215 17.00 -16.21 19.28
N MET A 216 15.85 -15.98 18.61
CA MET A 216 15.80 -15.23 17.35
C MET A 216 16.31 -13.80 17.51
N ILE A 217 15.80 -13.07 18.50
CA ILE A 217 16.21 -11.68 18.76
C ILE A 217 17.67 -11.59 19.20
N GLU A 218 18.11 -12.45 20.13
CA GLU A 218 19.50 -12.49 20.59
C GLU A 218 20.47 -12.81 19.43
N THR A 219 20.10 -13.73 18.55
CA THR A 219 20.86 -14.06 17.36
C THR A 219 21.02 -12.85 16.45
N ILE A 220 19.94 -12.11 16.17
CA ILE A 220 19.99 -10.90 15.34
C ILE A 220 20.83 -9.82 16.01
N ARG A 221 20.67 -9.62 17.33
CA ARG A 221 21.43 -8.65 18.12
C ARG A 221 22.93 -8.95 18.16
N SER A 222 23.31 -10.23 18.05
CA SER A 222 24.73 -10.59 17.91
C SER A 222 25.37 -10.10 16.60
N VAL A 223 24.56 -9.72 15.61
CA VAL A 223 25.00 -9.28 14.27
C VAL A 223 24.85 -7.78 14.08
N THR A 224 23.73 -7.19 14.55
CA THR A 224 23.39 -5.79 14.26
C THR A 224 22.70 -5.07 15.41
N SER A 225 22.92 -3.75 15.48
CA SER A 225 22.19 -2.83 16.37
C SER A 225 21.04 -2.07 15.67
N LEU A 226 20.71 -2.42 14.43
CA LEU A 226 19.60 -1.76 13.71
C LEU A 226 18.29 -1.82 14.52
N PRO A 227 17.41 -0.82 14.38
CA PRO A 227 16.05 -0.90 14.90
C PRO A 227 15.33 -2.16 14.38
N ILE A 228 14.55 -2.82 15.22
CA ILE A 228 13.76 -3.99 14.84
C ILE A 228 12.29 -3.73 15.15
N ALA A 229 11.42 -3.97 14.17
CA ALA A 229 10.00 -4.18 14.37
C ALA A 229 9.75 -5.69 14.55
N VAL A 230 8.84 -6.09 15.42
CA VAL A 230 8.48 -7.49 15.58
C VAL A 230 7.02 -7.71 15.21
N ASP A 231 6.73 -8.90 14.66
CA ASP A 231 5.39 -9.34 14.32
C ASP A 231 5.18 -10.73 14.89
N ALA A 232 4.34 -10.82 15.92
CA ALA A 232 4.05 -12.07 16.60
C ALA A 232 2.94 -12.88 15.92
N ASN A 233 2.29 -12.34 14.88
CA ASN A 233 1.24 -13.00 14.10
C ASN A 233 0.21 -13.74 14.98
N GLN A 234 -0.27 -13.08 16.06
CA GLN A 234 -1.24 -13.63 17.01
C GLN A 234 -0.70 -14.75 17.90
N GLY A 235 0.63 -14.93 18.00
CA GLY A 235 1.25 -16.10 18.64
C GLY A 235 1.16 -16.12 20.16
N TRP A 236 1.03 -14.98 20.82
CA TRP A 236 0.97 -14.93 22.30
C TRP A 236 -0.49 -14.93 22.78
N THR A 237 -0.86 -15.94 23.55
CA THR A 237 -2.27 -16.14 23.96
C THR A 237 -2.57 -15.73 25.40
N ASP A 238 -1.55 -15.57 26.25
CA ASP A 238 -1.65 -15.06 27.61
C ASP A 238 -1.20 -13.59 27.67
N ARG A 239 -2.04 -12.71 28.20
CA ARG A 239 -1.78 -11.25 28.19
C ARG A 239 -0.61 -10.85 29.08
N GLN A 240 -0.40 -11.55 30.24
CA GLN A 240 0.71 -11.21 31.12
C GLN A 240 2.03 -11.63 30.46
N HIS A 241 2.08 -12.84 29.91
CA HIS A 241 3.24 -13.28 29.14
C HIS A 241 3.54 -12.33 27.97
N ALA A 242 2.53 -11.94 27.21
CA ALA A 242 2.72 -10.99 26.11
C ALA A 242 3.28 -9.64 26.57
N LEU A 243 2.79 -9.11 27.70
CA LEU A 243 3.30 -7.86 28.28
C LEU A 243 4.76 -8.01 28.76
N ASP A 244 5.10 -9.13 29.41
CA ASP A 244 6.46 -9.41 29.87
C ASP A 244 7.44 -9.54 28.69
N GLU A 245 7.03 -10.22 27.62
CA GLU A 245 7.82 -10.29 26.36
C GLU A 245 8.00 -8.89 25.74
N ILE A 246 6.97 -8.04 25.70
CA ILE A 246 7.05 -6.67 25.18
C ILE A 246 8.04 -5.82 26.00
N HIS A 247 8.06 -5.94 27.32
CA HIS A 247 9.03 -5.25 28.17
C HIS A 247 10.46 -5.72 27.86
N TRP A 248 10.68 -7.03 27.77
CA TRP A 248 11.98 -7.58 27.41
C TRP A 248 12.41 -7.12 26.00
N LEU A 249 11.51 -7.14 25.02
CA LEU A 249 11.77 -6.66 23.67
C LEU A 249 12.17 -5.17 23.64
N LYS A 250 11.58 -4.35 24.50
CA LYS A 250 11.98 -2.95 24.64
C LYS A 250 13.44 -2.82 25.05
N GLU A 251 13.91 -3.65 25.97
CA GLU A 251 15.31 -3.69 26.40
C GLU A 251 16.24 -4.13 25.27
N GLN A 252 15.73 -4.95 24.35
CA GLN A 252 16.46 -5.38 23.13
C GLN A 252 16.46 -4.33 22.02
N GLY A 253 15.92 -3.13 22.21
CA GLY A 253 15.88 -2.07 21.21
C GLY A 253 14.84 -2.28 20.10
N ILE A 254 13.78 -3.04 20.39
CA ILE A 254 12.61 -3.15 19.52
C ILE A 254 11.86 -1.82 19.51
N VAL A 255 11.31 -1.43 18.36
CA VAL A 255 10.65 -0.13 18.16
C VAL A 255 9.13 -0.21 18.06
N MET A 256 8.58 -1.37 17.74
CA MET A 256 7.14 -1.63 17.68
C MET A 256 6.84 -3.13 17.71
N VAL A 257 5.62 -3.47 18.12
CA VAL A 257 5.09 -4.84 18.09
C VAL A 257 3.82 -4.86 17.25
N GLU A 258 3.76 -5.78 16.29
CA GLU A 258 2.61 -6.02 15.44
C GLU A 258 1.89 -7.29 15.89
N GLN A 259 0.58 -7.21 16.00
CA GLN A 259 -0.38 -8.27 16.32
C GLN A 259 0.11 -9.29 17.36
N PRO A 260 0.31 -8.85 18.61
CA PRO A 260 0.88 -9.72 19.66
C PRO A 260 -0.03 -10.91 19.97
N MET A 261 -1.35 -10.69 19.99
CA MET A 261 -2.33 -11.66 20.45
C MET A 261 -3.42 -11.90 19.38
N PRO A 262 -4.18 -13.01 19.49
CA PRO A 262 -5.35 -13.27 18.66
C PRO A 262 -6.29 -12.06 18.60
N LYS A 263 -6.69 -11.67 17.39
CA LYS A 263 -7.58 -10.51 17.15
C LYS A 263 -8.91 -10.55 17.91
N ALA A 264 -9.36 -11.75 18.29
CA ALA A 264 -10.58 -11.95 19.07
C ALA A 264 -10.41 -11.54 20.55
N GLN A 265 -9.17 -11.46 21.06
CA GLN A 265 -8.85 -11.08 22.44
C GLN A 265 -8.64 -9.56 22.56
N ILE A 266 -9.57 -8.78 22.01
CA ILE A 266 -9.40 -7.31 21.90
C ILE A 266 -9.25 -6.60 23.25
N ASP A 267 -9.93 -7.09 24.28
CA ASP A 267 -9.84 -6.53 25.64
C ASP A 267 -8.47 -6.77 26.26
N ASP A 268 -7.86 -7.94 26.04
CA ASP A 268 -6.50 -8.24 26.48
C ASP A 268 -5.48 -7.41 25.73
N ILE A 269 -5.69 -7.22 24.41
CA ILE A 269 -4.83 -6.34 23.60
C ILE A 269 -4.93 -4.89 24.08
N ALA A 270 -6.12 -4.40 24.40
CA ALA A 270 -6.31 -3.07 24.98
C ALA A 270 -5.58 -2.92 26.32
N TRP A 271 -5.67 -3.94 27.18
CA TRP A 271 -4.98 -3.98 28.48
C TRP A 271 -3.46 -3.94 28.30
N ILE A 272 -2.90 -4.71 27.35
CA ILE A 272 -1.47 -4.66 27.01
C ILE A 272 -1.09 -3.28 26.50
N THR A 273 -1.83 -2.75 25.54
CA THR A 273 -1.52 -1.46 24.86
C THR A 273 -1.42 -0.30 25.85
N GLN A 274 -2.26 -0.29 26.89
CA GLN A 274 -2.22 0.72 27.95
C GLN A 274 -0.96 0.68 28.80
N GLN A 275 -0.30 -0.47 28.90
CA GLN A 275 0.87 -0.70 29.75
C GLN A 275 2.17 -0.84 28.93
N SER A 276 2.05 -1.04 27.62
CA SER A 276 3.17 -1.31 26.74
C SER A 276 4.11 -0.10 26.62
N PRO A 277 5.43 -0.29 26.78
CA PRO A 277 6.43 0.73 26.49
C PRO A 277 6.68 0.89 24.97
N LEU A 278 6.07 0.04 24.15
CA LEU A 278 6.19 0.02 22.69
C LEU A 278 4.82 0.23 22.02
N PRO A 279 4.77 0.88 20.86
CA PRO A 279 3.53 0.97 20.09
C PRO A 279 3.09 -0.41 19.60
N ILE A 280 1.79 -0.70 19.75
CA ILE A 280 1.15 -1.95 19.33
C ILE A 280 0.32 -1.69 18.07
N PHE A 281 0.56 -2.47 17.02
CA PHE A 281 -0.11 -2.34 15.73
C PHE A 281 -1.04 -3.52 15.43
N ALA A 282 -2.24 -3.23 14.91
CA ALA A 282 -3.16 -4.23 14.39
C ALA A 282 -2.76 -4.60 12.96
N ASP A 283 -2.62 -5.89 12.65
CA ASP A 283 -2.56 -6.46 11.29
C ASP A 283 -3.79 -7.30 10.99
N GLU A 284 -3.89 -8.49 11.56
CA GLU A 284 -5.07 -9.35 11.36
C GLU A 284 -6.33 -8.76 12.01
N GLY A 285 -6.17 -7.89 13.00
CA GLY A 285 -7.25 -7.16 13.67
C GLY A 285 -7.92 -6.10 12.81
N VAL A 286 -7.28 -5.64 11.72
CA VAL A 286 -7.82 -4.63 10.80
C VAL A 286 -7.86 -5.16 9.38
N GLN A 287 -9.05 -5.18 8.77
CA GLN A 287 -9.23 -5.59 7.37
C GLN A 287 -9.73 -4.42 6.53
N ARG A 288 -10.76 -3.74 6.98
CA ARG A 288 -11.51 -2.74 6.23
C ARG A 288 -11.66 -1.43 7.02
N LEU A 289 -12.06 -0.37 6.31
CA LEU A 289 -12.35 0.94 6.89
C LEU A 289 -13.28 0.88 8.11
N LYS A 290 -14.30 0.03 8.05
CA LYS A 290 -15.30 -0.15 9.11
C LYS A 290 -14.72 -0.66 10.44
N ASP A 291 -13.56 -1.33 10.38
CA ASP A 291 -12.93 -1.92 11.57
C ASP A 291 -12.16 -0.87 12.39
N VAL A 292 -11.65 0.19 11.73
CA VAL A 292 -10.74 1.18 12.34
C VAL A 292 -11.29 1.82 13.62
N PRO A 293 -12.58 2.27 13.69
CA PRO A 293 -13.10 2.90 14.90
C PRO A 293 -13.07 2.01 16.14
N ALA A 294 -13.31 0.70 15.98
CA ALA A 294 -13.34 -0.25 17.09
C ALA A 294 -11.95 -0.55 17.66
N LEU A 295 -10.88 -0.22 16.93
CA LEU A 295 -9.50 -0.46 17.35
C LEU A 295 -8.91 0.70 18.18
N LYS A 296 -9.58 1.85 18.22
CA LYS A 296 -9.15 2.98 19.04
C LYS A 296 -9.12 2.60 20.53
N GLY A 297 -7.94 2.73 21.15
CA GLY A 297 -7.69 2.35 22.53
C GLY A 297 -7.25 0.89 22.72
N ALA A 298 -7.56 0.00 21.77
CA ALA A 298 -7.03 -1.36 21.78
C ALA A 298 -5.65 -1.46 21.11
N TYR A 299 -5.37 -0.61 20.13
CA TYR A 299 -4.09 -0.55 19.44
C TYR A 299 -3.57 0.89 19.37
N THR A 300 -2.26 1.05 19.34
CA THR A 300 -1.60 2.34 19.08
C THR A 300 -1.73 2.74 17.61
N GLY A 301 -1.77 1.77 16.71
CA GLY A 301 -1.82 1.99 15.26
C GLY A 301 -2.37 0.80 14.49
N ILE A 302 -2.47 0.97 13.18
CA ILE A 302 -2.97 -0.03 12.24
C ILE A 302 -1.97 -0.27 11.12
N ASN A 303 -1.91 -1.53 10.62
CA ASN A 303 -1.18 -1.89 9.41
C ASN A 303 -2.15 -2.05 8.24
N ILE A 304 -2.11 -1.09 7.31
CA ILE A 304 -2.92 -1.08 6.09
C ILE A 304 -2.22 -1.92 5.02
N LYS A 305 -2.89 -2.97 4.52
CA LYS A 305 -2.43 -3.77 3.38
C LYS A 305 -3.50 -3.72 2.29
N LEU A 306 -3.10 -3.36 1.07
CA LEU A 306 -4.04 -3.15 -0.04
C LEU A 306 -4.88 -4.39 -0.33
N MET A 307 -4.28 -5.59 -0.23
CA MET A 307 -4.98 -6.85 -0.45
C MET A 307 -6.10 -7.10 0.57
N LYS A 308 -5.96 -6.60 1.81
CA LYS A 308 -7.00 -6.71 2.85
C LYS A 308 -8.10 -5.68 2.67
N CYS A 309 -7.73 -4.42 2.42
CA CYS A 309 -8.66 -3.30 2.39
C CYS A 309 -9.20 -2.96 1.00
N THR A 310 -9.11 -3.90 0.05
CA THR A 310 -9.65 -3.76 -1.30
C THR A 310 -9.02 -2.67 -2.16
N GLY A 311 -7.81 -2.22 -1.85
CA GLY A 311 -7.01 -1.34 -2.69
C GLY A 311 -6.75 0.04 -2.13
N MET A 312 -6.27 0.94 -3.01
CA MET A 312 -5.76 2.27 -2.66
C MET A 312 -6.85 3.22 -2.15
N ARG A 313 -8.07 3.14 -2.72
CA ARG A 313 -9.19 4.01 -2.32
C ARG A 313 -9.54 3.85 -0.85
N GLU A 314 -9.74 2.60 -0.41
CA GLU A 314 -10.09 2.34 0.98
C GLU A 314 -8.90 2.57 1.90
N ALA A 315 -7.68 2.20 1.47
CA ALA A 315 -6.44 2.47 2.20
C ALA A 315 -6.28 3.97 2.53
N TRP A 316 -6.55 4.86 1.57
CA TRP A 316 -6.50 6.31 1.79
C TRP A 316 -7.56 6.78 2.81
N LYS A 317 -8.76 6.22 2.76
CA LYS A 317 -9.82 6.51 3.75
C LYS A 317 -9.45 6.00 5.14
N MET A 318 -8.88 4.79 5.24
CA MET A 318 -8.39 4.21 6.50
C MET A 318 -7.28 5.05 7.13
N LEU A 319 -6.31 5.49 6.32
CA LEU A 319 -5.22 6.35 6.76
C LEU A 319 -5.76 7.66 7.36
N ASN A 320 -6.65 8.33 6.66
CA ASN A 320 -7.23 9.60 7.13
C ASN A 320 -8.08 9.42 8.39
N LEU A 321 -8.86 8.33 8.48
CA LEU A 321 -9.66 8.03 9.67
C LEU A 321 -8.76 7.69 10.87
N ALA A 322 -7.72 6.88 10.69
CA ALA A 322 -6.76 6.56 11.75
C ALA A 322 -6.09 7.82 12.29
N ARG A 323 -5.66 8.74 11.39
CA ARG A 323 -5.10 10.04 11.79
C ARG A 323 -6.10 10.90 12.58
N ALA A 324 -7.36 10.95 12.15
CA ALA A 324 -8.43 11.67 12.86
C ALA A 324 -8.72 11.08 14.27
N LEU A 325 -8.39 9.81 14.46
CA LEU A 325 -8.49 9.10 15.73
C LEU A 325 -7.19 9.11 16.55
N ASP A 326 -6.17 9.89 16.17
CA ASP A 326 -4.83 9.93 16.79
C ASP A 326 -4.14 8.56 16.82
N MET A 327 -4.39 7.73 15.82
CA MET A 327 -3.71 6.45 15.67
C MET A 327 -2.51 6.57 14.72
N LYS A 328 -1.47 5.81 15.00
CA LYS A 328 -0.34 5.62 14.08
C LYS A 328 -0.76 4.75 12.90
N VAL A 329 -0.07 4.94 11.77
CA VAL A 329 -0.34 4.18 10.55
C VAL A 329 0.94 3.53 10.04
N MET A 330 0.86 2.26 9.73
CA MET A 330 1.82 1.53 8.94
C MET A 330 1.16 1.11 7.62
N VAL A 331 1.93 1.12 6.55
CA VAL A 331 1.54 0.49 5.28
C VAL A 331 2.39 -0.75 5.07
N GLY A 332 1.72 -1.87 4.85
CA GLY A 332 2.37 -3.16 4.60
C GLY A 332 1.93 -3.79 3.29
N CYS A 333 2.55 -4.92 2.98
CA CYS A 333 2.22 -5.72 1.81
C CYS A 333 2.09 -7.21 2.18
N MET A 334 1.71 -8.01 1.22
CA MET A 334 1.91 -9.45 1.19
C MET A 334 3.21 -9.76 0.42
N THR A 335 3.41 -11.00 0.01
CA THR A 335 4.37 -11.31 -1.04
C THR A 335 3.73 -10.87 -2.35
N GLU A 336 4.26 -9.85 -2.98
CA GLU A 336 3.66 -9.13 -4.10
C GLU A 336 4.72 -8.76 -5.13
N THR A 337 4.33 -8.45 -6.37
CA THR A 337 5.23 -7.82 -7.34
C THR A 337 5.44 -6.34 -7.04
N SER A 338 6.34 -5.72 -7.79
CA SER A 338 6.49 -4.25 -7.77
C SER A 338 5.20 -3.50 -8.15
N CYS A 339 4.18 -4.16 -8.73
CA CYS A 339 2.89 -3.53 -9.03
C CYS A 339 2.17 -3.13 -7.74
N ALA A 340 1.80 -4.09 -6.90
CA ALA A 340 1.08 -3.80 -5.67
C ALA A 340 1.96 -3.09 -4.63
N CYS A 341 3.26 -3.46 -4.52
CA CYS A 341 4.19 -2.75 -3.65
C CYS A 341 4.30 -1.26 -4.01
N SER A 342 4.35 -0.91 -5.32
CA SER A 342 4.39 0.50 -5.76
C SER A 342 3.07 1.23 -5.51
N ALA A 343 1.94 0.55 -5.66
CA ALA A 343 0.64 1.11 -5.32
C ALA A 343 0.55 1.46 -3.83
N ALA A 344 0.96 0.54 -2.95
CA ALA A 344 1.04 0.78 -1.51
C ALA A 344 2.04 1.89 -1.16
N ALA A 345 3.18 1.93 -1.84
CA ALA A 345 4.21 2.94 -1.62
C ALA A 345 3.74 4.37 -1.95
N GLN A 346 2.70 4.57 -2.78
CA GLN A 346 2.12 5.90 -3.02
C GLN A 346 1.56 6.55 -1.73
N LEU A 347 1.17 5.73 -0.73
CA LEU A 347 0.72 6.21 0.58
C LEU A 347 1.89 6.45 1.56
N SER A 348 3.07 5.89 1.28
CA SER A 348 4.17 5.85 2.25
C SER A 348 4.60 7.21 2.80
N PRO A 349 4.53 8.35 2.06
CA PRO A 349 4.90 9.64 2.62
C PRO A 349 3.96 10.16 3.73
N ALA A 350 2.80 9.52 3.94
CA ALA A 350 1.80 9.92 4.95
C ALA A 350 1.73 8.98 6.16
N VAL A 351 2.57 7.93 6.22
CA VAL A 351 2.55 6.92 7.29
C VAL A 351 3.76 7.03 8.24
N ASP A 352 3.69 6.38 9.40
CA ASP A 352 4.78 6.35 10.39
C ASP A 352 5.78 5.23 10.10
N PHE A 353 5.30 4.08 9.60
CA PHE A 353 6.09 2.89 9.31
C PHE A 353 5.71 2.31 7.95
N ALA A 354 6.64 1.61 7.33
CA ALA A 354 6.40 0.87 6.09
C ALA A 354 7.03 -0.52 6.15
N ASP A 355 6.32 -1.50 5.60
CA ASP A 355 6.72 -2.90 5.47
C ASP A 355 6.40 -3.35 4.02
N LEU A 356 7.20 -2.80 3.07
CA LEU A 356 6.98 -2.94 1.63
C LEU A 356 8.17 -3.64 0.98
N ASP A 357 8.48 -4.84 1.47
CA ASP A 357 9.55 -5.69 0.99
C ASP A 357 9.07 -6.87 0.12
N GLY A 358 7.76 -7.00 -0.12
CA GLY A 358 7.14 -8.14 -0.80
C GLY A 358 7.74 -8.45 -2.17
N ASN A 359 8.06 -7.43 -2.95
CA ASN A 359 8.71 -7.58 -4.26
C ASN A 359 10.19 -7.99 -4.17
N LEU A 360 10.85 -7.75 -3.04
CA LEU A 360 12.24 -8.18 -2.82
C LEU A 360 12.33 -9.67 -2.48
N LEU A 361 11.23 -10.26 -2.00
CA LEU A 361 11.14 -11.67 -1.61
C LEU A 361 10.91 -12.61 -2.80
N ILE A 362 10.57 -12.10 -3.99
CA ILE A 362 10.26 -12.89 -5.18
C ILE A 362 11.38 -12.86 -6.20
N ALA A 363 11.46 -13.93 -7.03
CA ALA A 363 12.49 -14.08 -8.06
C ALA A 363 12.00 -13.70 -9.46
N ASN A 364 10.68 -13.60 -9.68
CA ASN A 364 10.04 -13.44 -10.98
C ASN A 364 9.12 -12.22 -11.04
N ASP A 365 9.62 -11.06 -10.60
CA ASP A 365 8.86 -9.83 -10.67
C ASP A 365 8.63 -9.40 -12.13
N ARG A 366 7.37 -9.29 -12.52
CA ARG A 366 6.96 -8.83 -13.84
C ARG A 366 7.12 -7.31 -14.02
N PHE A 367 7.22 -6.58 -12.93
CA PHE A 367 7.24 -5.13 -12.95
C PHE A 367 8.50 -4.55 -12.34
N ARG A 368 8.76 -3.30 -12.67
CA ARG A 368 9.69 -2.42 -11.97
C ARG A 368 8.93 -1.15 -11.58
N GLY A 369 9.12 -0.70 -10.36
CA GLY A 369 8.39 0.45 -9.83
C GLY A 369 9.16 1.13 -8.70
N MET A 370 8.57 1.19 -7.49
CA MET A 370 9.25 1.72 -6.34
C MET A 370 10.55 0.94 -6.07
N GLU A 371 11.57 1.64 -5.62
CA GLU A 371 12.86 1.05 -5.26
C GLU A 371 13.16 1.24 -3.77
N VAL A 372 13.98 0.34 -3.23
CA VAL A 372 14.53 0.47 -1.87
C VAL A 372 16.00 0.83 -1.99
N VAL A 373 16.33 2.08 -1.72
CA VAL A 373 17.71 2.60 -1.80
C VAL A 373 18.23 2.84 -0.39
N LYS A 374 19.20 2.05 0.04
CA LYS A 374 19.73 2.09 1.42
C LYS A 374 18.61 2.04 2.46
N GLY A 375 17.70 1.10 2.30
CA GLY A 375 16.56 0.89 3.18
C GLY A 375 15.40 1.89 3.01
N LYS A 376 15.59 3.02 2.31
CA LYS A 376 14.55 4.04 2.11
C LYS A 376 13.70 3.73 0.89
N ILE A 377 12.38 3.86 1.02
CA ILE A 377 11.45 3.79 -0.11
C ILE A 377 11.70 4.99 -1.03
N THR A 378 11.91 4.70 -2.32
CA THR A 378 12.11 5.70 -3.36
C THR A 378 11.02 5.56 -4.42
N LEU A 379 10.18 6.58 -4.53
CA LEU A 379 9.08 6.63 -5.48
C LEU A 379 9.55 7.23 -6.81
N PRO A 380 9.32 6.56 -7.95
CA PRO A 380 9.60 7.14 -9.26
C PRO A 380 8.60 8.27 -9.58
N ASP A 381 9.04 9.26 -10.38
CA ASP A 381 8.18 10.33 -10.89
C ASP A 381 7.38 9.89 -12.14
N LEU A 382 7.03 8.60 -12.22
CA LEU A 382 6.22 8.05 -13.30
C LEU A 382 4.73 8.17 -12.99
N PRO A 383 3.87 8.42 -14.00
CA PRO A 383 2.42 8.50 -13.81
C PRO A 383 1.81 7.21 -13.26
N GLY A 384 0.61 7.34 -12.68
CA GLY A 384 -0.13 6.21 -12.10
C GLY A 384 0.46 5.78 -10.77
N ILE A 385 0.62 4.49 -10.59
CA ILE A 385 1.31 3.90 -9.43
C ILE A 385 2.84 3.86 -9.62
N GLY A 386 3.34 4.33 -10.76
CA GLY A 386 4.77 4.44 -11.02
C GLY A 386 5.43 3.14 -11.48
N VAL A 387 4.73 2.27 -12.22
CA VAL A 387 5.27 0.99 -12.67
C VAL A 387 5.45 0.91 -14.18
N VAL A 388 6.42 0.10 -14.58
CA VAL A 388 6.65 -0.34 -15.97
C VAL A 388 6.83 -1.86 -15.99
N ILE A 389 6.46 -2.50 -17.11
CA ILE A 389 6.69 -3.94 -17.30
C ILE A 389 8.18 -4.18 -17.51
N ASN A 390 8.72 -5.21 -16.87
CA ASN A 390 10.05 -5.73 -17.16
C ASN A 390 10.03 -6.45 -18.50
N ASN A 391 10.91 -6.06 -19.43
CA ASN A 391 11.10 -6.71 -20.73
C ASN A 391 11.95 -7.97 -20.57
#